data_7ec2674431f8fc0206844e859ee0c71d
#
_entry.id   7ec2674431f8fc0206844e859ee0c71d
#
_cell.length_a   1.000
_cell.length_b   1.000
_cell.length_c   1.000
_cell.angle_alpha   90.00
_cell.angle_beta   90.00
_cell.angle_gamma   90.00
#
_symmetry.space_group_name_H-M   'P 1'
#
loop_
_entity.id
_entity.type
_entity.pdbx_description
1 polymer ?
#
loop_
_entity_poly.entity_id
_entity_poly.type
_entity_poly.pdbx_seq_one_letter_code
_entity_poly.pdbx_strand_id
1 'polypeptide(L)'
;MRRREFITLAGGAVAAWPLAARAQQASKRPTVALILVSPSALIDVWSAAFIERLRELGWTAGRNVAIEHHWSEERPERVTEIAAELVQQKVHVIFTTGVALAPLKQAITSIPIVLIASDPVGSGFVASLSRPGGNVTGLSMQAPESAGKRLELLRQLVPNLRRLAILFVADYPADVLEKDNVQAMACNLGLEVEPHGTSTRRAEDIAPVFDALKADALYVVGNAANGARIAALALNMRLPTTFEHVSAVRDAGLMSYGPDLTALFRRAADFVDKILRGAKPGELPIEQPTKFNLAINLKTAEALGLSVPPELLTIADEVIE
;
A
#
# COMPACT_ATOMS: atom_id res chain seq x y z
N MET A 1 -47.22 57.38 -11.74
CA MET A 1 -46.88 55.98 -11.36
C MET A 1 -47.95 55.48 -10.41
N ARG A 2 -48.66 54.42 -10.79
CA ARG A 2 -49.77 53.86 -9.99
C ARG A 2 -49.26 52.93 -8.95
N ARG A 3 -49.69 53.00 -7.69
CA ARG A 3 -49.29 52.19 -6.54
C ARG A 3 -49.31 50.66 -6.79
N ARG A 4 -50.06 50.22 -7.80
CA ARG A 4 -50.12 48.78 -8.18
C ARG A 4 -48.89 48.26 -8.92
N GLU A 5 -48.13 49.09 -9.64
CA GLU A 5 -46.94 48.68 -10.37
C GLU A 5 -45.72 48.48 -9.46
N PHE A 6 -45.70 49.20 -8.33
CA PHE A 6 -44.62 49.09 -7.34
C PHE A 6 -44.69 47.75 -6.53
N ILE A 7 -45.89 47.23 -6.29
CA ILE A 7 -46.11 46.01 -5.54
C ILE A 7 -45.75 44.77 -6.37
N THR A 8 -45.94 44.78 -7.68
CA THR A 8 -45.57 43.68 -8.59
C THR A 8 -44.06 43.57 -8.79
N LEU A 9 -43.34 44.70 -8.78
CA LEU A 9 -41.87 44.72 -8.88
C LEU A 9 -41.19 44.24 -7.57
N ALA A 10 -41.76 44.59 -6.41
CA ALA A 10 -41.22 44.14 -5.12
C ALA A 10 -41.48 42.64 -4.82
N GLY A 11 -42.64 42.11 -5.29
CA GLY A 11 -42.99 40.69 -5.13
C GLY A 11 -42.13 39.71 -5.95
N GLY A 12 -41.66 40.15 -7.14
CA GLY A 12 -40.77 39.34 -8.00
C GLY A 12 -39.36 39.22 -7.49
N ALA A 13 -38.83 40.24 -6.78
CA ALA A 13 -37.46 40.23 -6.26
C ALA A 13 -37.27 39.33 -5.02
N VAL A 14 -38.33 39.13 -4.21
CA VAL A 14 -38.27 38.29 -2.99
C VAL A 14 -38.34 36.79 -3.31
N ALA A 15 -38.99 36.42 -4.43
CA ALA A 15 -39.09 34.98 -4.83
C ALA A 15 -37.82 34.45 -5.54
N ALA A 16 -36.98 35.33 -6.09
CA ALA A 16 -35.73 34.94 -6.78
C ALA A 16 -34.52 34.77 -5.83
N TRP A 17 -34.58 35.33 -4.62
CA TRP A 17 -33.46 35.27 -3.65
C TRP A 17 -33.10 33.87 -3.15
N PRO A 18 -34.04 32.97 -2.80
CA PRO A 18 -33.68 31.63 -2.37
C PRO A 18 -33.14 30.75 -3.48
N LEU A 19 -33.42 31.04 -4.76
CA LEU A 19 -32.86 30.31 -5.91
C LEU A 19 -31.43 30.76 -6.23
N ALA A 20 -31.13 32.04 -6.09
CA ALA A 20 -29.78 32.60 -6.27
C ALA A 20 -28.84 32.16 -5.11
N ALA A 21 -29.34 32.07 -3.88
CA ALA A 21 -28.55 31.59 -2.73
C ALA A 21 -28.24 30.10 -2.83
N ARG A 22 -29.09 29.29 -3.47
CA ARG A 22 -28.79 27.85 -3.76
C ARG A 22 -27.82 27.69 -4.93
N ALA A 23 -27.78 28.61 -5.88
CA ALA A 23 -26.82 28.58 -6.99
C ALA A 23 -25.41 29.02 -6.58
N GLN A 24 -25.25 29.75 -5.47
CA GLN A 24 -23.94 30.19 -4.94
C GLN A 24 -23.29 29.22 -3.94
N GLN A 25 -24.00 28.22 -3.47
CA GLN A 25 -23.35 27.04 -2.91
C GLN A 25 -22.85 26.15 -4.06
N ALA A 26 -21.85 26.60 -4.79
CA ALA A 26 -20.97 25.67 -5.49
C ALA A 26 -20.49 24.70 -4.44
N SER A 27 -21.08 23.51 -4.39
CA SER A 27 -20.70 22.46 -3.46
C SER A 27 -19.20 22.28 -3.61
N LYS A 28 -18.44 22.66 -2.57
CA LYS A 28 -17.00 22.54 -2.56
C LYS A 28 -16.70 21.07 -2.93
N ARG A 29 -16.06 20.85 -4.08
CA ARG A 29 -15.79 19.50 -4.57
C ARG A 29 -15.14 18.71 -3.45
N PRO A 30 -15.56 17.47 -3.18
CA PRO A 30 -14.87 16.67 -2.19
C PRO A 30 -13.42 16.49 -2.60
N THR A 31 -12.52 16.52 -1.61
CA THR A 31 -11.08 16.36 -1.80
C THR A 31 -10.66 15.02 -1.22
N VAL A 32 -9.95 14.25 -2.02
CA VAL A 32 -9.28 13.00 -1.64
C VAL A 32 -7.78 13.24 -1.67
N ALA A 33 -7.11 13.10 -0.51
CA ALA A 33 -5.67 13.21 -0.41
C ALA A 33 -5.02 11.81 -0.44
N LEU A 34 -4.09 11.60 -1.36
CA LEU A 34 -3.27 10.40 -1.44
C LEU A 34 -1.93 10.69 -0.77
N ILE A 35 -1.63 10.02 0.34
CA ILE A 35 -0.33 10.14 1.02
C ILE A 35 0.45 8.87 0.74
N LEU A 36 1.45 8.96 -0.11
CA LEU A 36 2.28 7.88 -0.59
C LEU A 36 3.76 8.13 -0.27
N VAL A 37 4.61 7.13 -0.45
CA VAL A 37 6.01 7.21 -0.03
C VAL A 37 6.78 8.23 -0.86
N SER A 38 6.90 8.00 -2.17
CA SER A 38 7.63 8.88 -3.11
C SER A 38 7.15 8.61 -4.54
N PRO A 39 7.31 9.57 -5.46
CA PRO A 39 7.02 9.33 -6.88
C PRO A 39 7.87 8.19 -7.42
N SER A 40 7.25 7.26 -8.11
CA SER A 40 7.94 6.19 -8.85
C SER A 40 7.01 5.61 -9.91
N ALA A 41 7.56 5.00 -10.96
CA ALA A 41 6.76 4.36 -12.01
C ALA A 41 5.79 3.30 -11.44
N LEU A 42 6.16 2.62 -10.38
CA LEU A 42 5.33 1.62 -9.73
C LEU A 42 4.14 2.25 -8.98
N ILE A 43 4.40 3.32 -8.23
CA ILE A 43 3.36 4.10 -7.53
C ILE A 43 2.41 4.76 -8.53
N ASP A 44 2.93 5.23 -9.67
CA ASP A 44 2.12 5.83 -10.74
C ASP A 44 1.13 4.81 -11.31
N VAL A 45 1.56 3.56 -11.56
CA VAL A 45 0.68 2.47 -12.02
C VAL A 45 -0.43 2.17 -11.02
N TRP A 46 -0.12 2.06 -9.73
CA TRP A 46 -1.11 1.79 -8.69
C TRP A 46 -2.06 2.96 -8.48
N SER A 47 -1.52 4.20 -8.46
CA SER A 47 -2.32 5.42 -8.34
C SER A 47 -3.25 5.60 -9.54
N ALA A 48 -2.78 5.30 -10.75
CA ALA A 48 -3.61 5.32 -11.95
C ALA A 48 -4.78 4.33 -11.86
N ALA A 49 -4.53 3.12 -11.36
CA ALA A 49 -5.57 2.11 -11.15
C ALA A 49 -6.64 2.55 -10.13
N PHE A 50 -6.22 3.22 -9.05
CA PHE A 50 -7.11 3.84 -8.06
C PHE A 50 -7.96 4.97 -8.68
N ILE A 51 -7.32 5.89 -9.41
CA ILE A 51 -8.00 7.04 -10.04
C ILE A 51 -8.97 6.57 -11.11
N GLU A 52 -8.58 5.59 -11.93
CA GLU A 52 -9.45 5.01 -12.95
C GLU A 52 -10.68 4.34 -12.32
N ARG A 53 -10.50 3.63 -11.20
CA ARG A 53 -11.64 3.04 -10.49
C ARG A 53 -12.58 4.11 -9.92
N LEU A 54 -12.06 5.21 -9.39
CA LEU A 54 -12.88 6.35 -8.97
C LEU A 54 -13.68 6.92 -10.16
N ARG A 55 -13.06 7.01 -11.34
CA ARG A 55 -13.73 7.47 -12.56
C ARG A 55 -14.88 6.54 -12.97
N GLU A 56 -14.68 5.22 -12.91
CA GLU A 56 -15.72 4.22 -13.16
C GLU A 56 -16.91 4.37 -12.19
N LEU A 57 -16.63 4.75 -10.92
CA LEU A 57 -17.63 5.00 -9.88
C LEU A 57 -18.32 6.38 -10.01
N GLY A 58 -17.92 7.18 -11.02
CA GLY A 58 -18.51 8.49 -11.31
C GLY A 58 -17.75 9.67 -10.74
N TRP A 59 -16.57 9.46 -10.11
CA TRP A 59 -15.72 10.51 -9.57
C TRP A 59 -14.64 10.89 -10.58
N THR A 60 -14.78 12.05 -11.22
CA THR A 60 -13.83 12.52 -12.23
C THR A 60 -12.98 13.64 -11.64
N ALA A 61 -11.67 13.43 -11.56
CA ALA A 61 -10.72 14.42 -11.08
C ALA A 61 -10.84 15.75 -11.84
N GLY A 62 -10.83 16.87 -11.12
CA GLY A 62 -11.01 18.20 -11.66
C GLY A 62 -12.45 18.56 -12.00
N ARG A 63 -13.38 17.60 -12.13
CA ARG A 63 -14.80 17.85 -12.42
C ARG A 63 -15.67 17.86 -11.17
N ASN A 64 -15.73 16.75 -10.43
CA ASN A 64 -16.59 16.59 -9.25
C ASN A 64 -15.85 16.03 -8.02
N VAL A 65 -14.56 15.77 -8.12
CA VAL A 65 -13.64 15.43 -7.03
C VAL A 65 -12.29 16.11 -7.27
N ALA A 66 -11.64 16.57 -6.19
CA ALA A 66 -10.23 16.95 -6.21
C ALA A 66 -9.39 15.77 -5.70
N ILE A 67 -8.31 15.46 -6.39
CA ILE A 67 -7.35 14.42 -5.99
C ILE A 67 -5.99 15.10 -5.80
N GLU A 68 -5.43 15.01 -4.61
CA GLU A 68 -4.18 15.63 -4.23
C GLU A 68 -3.16 14.56 -3.85
N HIS A 69 -1.95 14.65 -4.40
CA HIS A 69 -0.85 13.75 -4.07
C HIS A 69 0.10 14.43 -3.09
N HIS A 70 0.40 13.74 -2.00
CA HIS A 70 1.35 14.14 -0.99
C HIS A 70 2.40 13.04 -0.81
N TRP A 71 3.66 13.44 -0.67
CA TRP A 71 4.77 12.52 -0.57
C TRP A 71 5.36 12.57 0.84
N SER A 72 5.34 11.42 1.52
CA SER A 72 5.87 11.28 2.88
C SER A 72 7.39 11.21 2.92
N GLU A 73 8.01 10.79 1.81
CA GLU A 73 9.46 10.60 1.67
C GLU A 73 10.07 9.73 2.78
N GLU A 74 9.26 8.81 3.31
CA GLU A 74 9.60 7.95 4.48
C GLU A 74 9.98 8.73 5.75
N ARG A 75 9.51 9.97 5.87
CA ARG A 75 9.76 10.85 7.02
C ARG A 75 8.49 11.03 7.84
N PRO A 76 8.42 10.50 9.08
CA PRO A 76 7.27 10.66 9.95
C PRO A 76 6.91 12.14 10.21
N GLU A 77 7.93 13.02 10.32
CA GLU A 77 7.76 14.45 10.52
C GLU A 77 7.01 15.07 9.33
N ARG A 78 7.37 14.68 8.10
CA ARG A 78 6.70 15.15 6.88
C ARG A 78 5.24 14.73 6.84
N VAL A 79 4.95 13.51 7.29
CA VAL A 79 3.55 13.04 7.41
C VAL A 79 2.75 13.89 8.40
N THR A 80 3.38 14.29 9.52
CA THR A 80 2.75 15.16 10.52
C THR A 80 2.46 16.55 9.97
N GLU A 81 3.38 17.14 9.19
CA GLU A 81 3.18 18.41 8.50
C GLU A 81 2.00 18.31 7.50
N ILE A 82 2.01 17.28 6.64
CA ILE A 82 0.93 17.01 5.69
C ILE A 82 -0.40 16.85 6.43
N ALA A 83 -0.42 16.10 7.54
CA ALA A 83 -1.63 15.92 8.33
C ALA A 83 -2.23 17.26 8.82
N ALA A 84 -1.39 18.17 9.30
CA ALA A 84 -1.83 19.49 9.73
C ALA A 84 -2.40 20.32 8.56
N GLU A 85 -1.76 20.31 7.40
CA GLU A 85 -2.25 20.94 6.18
C GLU A 85 -3.63 20.39 5.78
N LEU A 86 -3.81 19.06 5.75
CA LEU A 86 -5.06 18.40 5.35
C LEU A 86 -6.22 18.70 6.32
N VAL A 87 -5.93 18.83 7.62
CA VAL A 87 -6.92 19.26 8.61
C VAL A 87 -7.38 20.70 8.34
N GLN A 88 -6.45 21.62 8.04
CA GLN A 88 -6.79 23.01 7.70
C GLN A 88 -7.59 23.10 6.41
N GLN A 89 -7.25 22.32 5.40
CA GLN A 89 -7.93 22.27 4.11
C GLN A 89 -9.30 21.59 4.19
N LYS A 90 -9.58 20.85 5.29
CA LYS A 90 -10.80 20.07 5.50
C LYS A 90 -11.02 19.06 4.39
N VAL A 91 -9.99 18.25 4.08
CA VAL A 91 -10.13 17.17 3.11
C VAL A 91 -11.17 16.15 3.57
N HIS A 92 -11.81 15.47 2.62
CA HIS A 92 -12.95 14.61 2.91
C HIS A 92 -12.53 13.18 3.21
N VAL A 93 -11.48 12.69 2.55
CA VAL A 93 -10.92 11.33 2.73
C VAL A 93 -9.42 11.38 2.48
N ILE A 94 -8.68 10.62 3.28
CA ILE A 94 -7.26 10.35 3.06
C ILE A 94 -7.13 8.89 2.62
N PHE A 95 -6.40 8.65 1.53
CA PHE A 95 -5.92 7.32 1.17
C PHE A 95 -4.42 7.24 1.44
N THR A 96 -3.97 6.13 2.07
CA THR A 96 -2.56 5.95 2.39
C THR A 96 -2.15 4.48 2.41
N THR A 97 -0.84 4.25 2.38
CA THR A 97 -0.23 2.93 2.61
C THR A 97 0.51 2.91 3.94
N GLY A 98 0.75 1.71 4.48
CA GLY A 98 1.08 1.45 5.88
C GLY A 98 2.09 2.37 6.59
N VAL A 99 3.17 2.81 5.92
CA VAL A 99 4.26 3.58 6.57
C VAL A 99 3.79 4.92 7.12
N ALA A 100 2.85 5.59 6.43
CA ALA A 100 2.36 6.91 6.85
C ALA A 100 1.25 6.83 7.91
N LEU A 101 0.70 5.65 8.19
CA LEU A 101 -0.53 5.55 8.98
C LEU A 101 -0.32 5.87 10.46
N ALA A 102 0.80 5.46 11.07
CA ALA A 102 1.04 5.69 12.49
C ALA A 102 1.03 7.20 12.85
N PRO A 103 1.83 8.05 12.17
CA PRO A 103 1.78 9.49 12.43
C PRO A 103 0.45 10.13 12.02
N LEU A 104 -0.20 9.67 10.95
CA LEU A 104 -1.52 10.16 10.56
C LEU A 104 -2.59 9.89 11.62
N LYS A 105 -2.63 8.67 12.17
CA LYS A 105 -3.61 8.29 13.19
C LYS A 105 -3.43 9.09 14.49
N GLN A 106 -2.21 9.48 14.83
CA GLN A 106 -1.95 10.35 15.97
C GLN A 106 -2.42 11.78 15.73
N ALA A 107 -2.24 12.29 14.51
CA ALA A 107 -2.55 13.68 14.15
C ALA A 107 -4.02 13.89 13.78
N ILE A 108 -4.71 12.87 13.24
CA ILE A 108 -6.04 12.99 12.64
C ILE A 108 -7.00 11.96 13.21
N THR A 109 -8.04 12.45 13.90
CA THR A 109 -9.09 11.61 14.50
C THR A 109 -10.45 11.72 13.80
N SER A 110 -10.66 12.75 12.98
CA SER A 110 -11.97 13.09 12.40
C SER A 110 -12.07 12.86 10.89
N ILE A 111 -10.97 12.99 10.15
CA ILE A 111 -10.97 12.76 8.70
C ILE A 111 -10.90 11.26 8.44
N PRO A 112 -11.80 10.69 7.62
CA PRO A 112 -11.75 9.30 7.18
C PRO A 112 -10.41 8.93 6.55
N ILE A 113 -9.85 7.78 6.93
CA ILE A 113 -8.61 7.24 6.37
C ILE A 113 -8.91 5.86 5.78
N VAL A 114 -8.65 5.70 4.48
CA VAL A 114 -8.62 4.42 3.79
C VAL A 114 -7.17 3.96 3.68
N LEU A 115 -6.86 2.77 4.16
CA LEU A 115 -5.49 2.26 4.19
C LEU A 115 -5.31 1.00 3.33
N ILE A 116 -4.08 0.77 2.90
CA ILE A 116 -3.56 -0.56 2.56
C ILE A 116 -2.37 -0.82 3.50
N ALA A 117 -2.44 -1.87 4.32
CA ALA A 117 -1.40 -2.18 5.29
C ALA A 117 -1.11 -3.68 5.37
N SER A 118 0.11 -4.05 5.72
CA SER A 118 0.55 -5.45 5.85
C SER A 118 -0.31 -6.23 6.84
N ASP A 119 -0.42 -5.73 8.07
CA ASP A 119 -1.30 -6.25 9.13
C ASP A 119 -1.89 -5.09 9.93
N PRO A 120 -3.10 -4.62 9.58
CA PRO A 120 -3.71 -3.48 10.27
C PRO A 120 -4.11 -3.77 11.73
N VAL A 121 -4.36 -5.03 12.08
CA VAL A 121 -4.73 -5.43 13.46
C VAL A 121 -3.49 -5.64 14.30
N GLY A 122 -2.53 -6.44 13.85
CA GLY A 122 -1.27 -6.68 14.56
C GLY A 122 -0.44 -5.42 14.75
N SER A 123 -0.52 -4.47 13.81
CA SER A 123 0.10 -3.14 13.95
C SER A 123 -0.68 -2.18 14.86
N GLY A 124 -1.83 -2.57 15.41
CA GLY A 124 -2.64 -1.74 16.30
C GLY A 124 -3.37 -0.56 15.60
N PHE A 125 -3.48 -0.59 14.29
CA PHE A 125 -4.16 0.48 13.54
C PHE A 125 -5.67 0.41 13.69
N VAL A 126 -6.23 -0.79 13.78
CA VAL A 126 -7.66 -1.05 13.97
C VAL A 126 -7.88 -2.11 15.04
N ALA A 127 -9.05 -2.11 15.67
CA ALA A 127 -9.38 -3.05 16.74
C ALA A 127 -9.59 -4.48 16.21
N SER A 128 -10.25 -4.60 15.07
CA SER A 128 -10.48 -5.87 14.37
C SER A 128 -10.77 -5.63 12.90
N LEU A 129 -10.68 -6.68 12.07
CA LEU A 129 -11.01 -6.59 10.65
C LEU A 129 -12.50 -6.32 10.44
N SER A 130 -13.38 -6.98 11.19
CA SER A 130 -14.83 -6.86 11.01
C SER A 130 -15.40 -5.54 11.54
N ARG A 131 -14.78 -4.95 12.55
CA ARG A 131 -15.17 -3.67 13.16
C ARG A 131 -13.94 -2.85 13.49
N PRO A 132 -13.38 -2.13 12.48
CA PRO A 132 -12.17 -1.37 12.67
C PRO A 132 -12.31 -0.26 13.71
N GLY A 133 -13.48 0.36 13.79
CA GLY A 133 -13.77 1.47 14.71
C GLY A 133 -13.06 2.77 14.31
N GLY A 134 -13.44 3.87 14.95
CA GLY A 134 -12.82 5.17 14.68
C GLY A 134 -12.97 5.66 13.25
N ASN A 135 -11.91 6.30 12.73
CA ASN A 135 -11.90 6.92 11.40
C ASN A 135 -11.09 6.15 10.35
N VAL A 136 -10.65 4.92 10.64
CA VAL A 136 -9.77 4.12 9.76
C VAL A 136 -10.52 2.91 9.23
N THR A 137 -10.40 2.65 7.93
CA THR A 137 -10.85 1.44 7.24
C THR A 137 -9.92 1.11 6.06
N GLY A 138 -10.16 0.06 5.29
CA GLY A 138 -9.41 -0.25 4.08
C GLY A 138 -9.11 -1.72 3.87
N LEU A 139 -7.85 -2.05 3.58
CA LEU A 139 -7.43 -3.36 3.11
C LEU A 139 -6.20 -3.87 3.88
N SER A 140 -6.21 -5.15 4.25
CA SER A 140 -5.03 -5.88 4.71
C SER A 140 -4.33 -6.52 3.53
N MET A 141 -2.99 -6.61 3.57
CA MET A 141 -2.21 -7.39 2.61
C MET A 141 -1.98 -8.83 3.07
N GLN A 142 -2.36 -9.17 4.30
CA GLN A 142 -2.11 -10.47 4.93
C GLN A 142 -0.63 -10.89 4.85
N ALA A 143 0.29 -9.95 5.04
CA ALA A 143 1.71 -10.22 4.90
C ALA A 143 2.21 -11.31 5.86
N PRO A 144 1.83 -11.32 7.16
CA PRO A 144 2.26 -12.37 8.08
C PRO A 144 1.74 -13.77 7.70
N GLU A 145 0.50 -13.88 7.24
CA GLU A 145 -0.11 -15.17 6.84
C GLU A 145 0.48 -15.70 5.54
N SER A 146 0.80 -14.81 4.59
CA SER A 146 1.44 -15.18 3.32
C SER A 146 2.93 -15.50 3.45
N ALA A 147 3.57 -15.07 4.53
CA ALA A 147 4.99 -15.24 4.78
C ALA A 147 5.42 -16.72 4.80
N GLY A 148 4.61 -17.59 5.43
CA GLY A 148 4.86 -19.04 5.46
C GLY A 148 4.85 -19.67 4.08
N LYS A 149 3.88 -19.31 3.24
CA LYS A 149 3.81 -19.81 1.87
C LYS A 149 4.98 -19.31 1.03
N ARG A 150 5.39 -18.06 1.23
CA ARG A 150 6.56 -17.46 0.58
C ARG A 150 7.85 -18.21 0.92
N LEU A 151 8.04 -18.55 2.19
CA LEU A 151 9.19 -19.36 2.64
C LEU A 151 9.14 -20.79 2.09
N GLU A 152 7.98 -21.43 2.08
CA GLU A 152 7.78 -22.77 1.51
C GLU A 152 8.17 -22.80 0.02
N LEU A 153 7.67 -21.84 -0.77
CA LEU A 153 7.98 -21.72 -2.20
C LEU A 153 9.48 -21.48 -2.45
N LEU A 154 10.11 -20.62 -1.64
CA LEU A 154 11.55 -20.37 -1.73
C LEU A 154 12.36 -21.67 -1.49
N ARG A 155 11.96 -22.48 -0.52
CA ARG A 155 12.62 -23.76 -0.25
C ARG A 155 12.49 -24.79 -1.38
N GLN A 156 11.39 -24.76 -2.13
CA GLN A 156 11.22 -25.60 -3.31
C GLN A 156 12.17 -25.17 -4.45
N LEU A 157 12.44 -23.85 -4.57
CA LEU A 157 13.39 -23.30 -5.54
C LEU A 157 14.85 -23.46 -5.10
N VAL A 158 15.11 -23.52 -3.79
CA VAL A 158 16.46 -23.63 -3.21
C VAL A 158 16.52 -24.87 -2.30
N PRO A 159 16.64 -26.08 -2.85
CA PRO A 159 16.53 -27.33 -2.06
C PRO A 159 17.59 -27.48 -0.95
N ASN A 160 18.75 -26.85 -1.12
CA ASN A 160 19.86 -26.92 -0.16
C ASN A 160 19.89 -25.70 0.80
N LEU A 161 18.79 -24.98 0.93
CA LEU A 161 18.67 -23.84 1.83
C LEU A 161 18.91 -24.27 3.28
N ARG A 162 19.92 -23.70 3.91
CA ARG A 162 20.29 -23.92 5.33
C ARG A 162 20.31 -22.61 6.10
N ARG A 163 20.80 -21.52 5.47
CA ARG A 163 20.93 -20.19 6.07
C ARG A 163 20.07 -19.19 5.30
N LEU A 164 19.12 -18.60 6.01
CA LEU A 164 18.19 -17.61 5.47
C LEU A 164 18.52 -16.23 6.04
N ALA A 165 18.91 -15.28 5.20
CA ALA A 165 18.93 -13.88 5.58
C ALA A 165 17.53 -13.28 5.45
N ILE A 166 17.15 -12.40 6.39
CA ILE A 166 15.89 -11.64 6.34
C ILE A 166 16.24 -10.15 6.35
N LEU A 167 15.95 -9.46 5.26
CA LEU A 167 16.08 -8.01 5.17
C LEU A 167 14.75 -7.34 5.53
N PHE A 168 14.76 -6.43 6.51
CA PHE A 168 13.56 -5.76 7.01
C PHE A 168 13.88 -4.34 7.51
N VAL A 169 12.87 -3.51 7.74
CA VAL A 169 13.04 -2.20 8.38
C VAL A 169 12.77 -2.29 9.86
N ALA A 170 13.81 -2.04 10.68
CA ALA A 170 13.76 -2.23 12.13
C ALA A 170 12.80 -1.25 12.84
N ASP A 171 12.65 -0.05 12.31
CA ASP A 171 11.80 1.00 12.89
C ASP A 171 10.33 0.91 12.39
N TYR A 172 9.99 -0.11 11.59
CA TYR A 172 8.62 -0.32 11.11
C TYR A 172 7.98 -1.56 11.74
N PRO A 173 6.98 -1.40 12.65
CA PRO A 173 6.42 -2.51 13.44
C PRO A 173 5.89 -3.68 12.61
N ALA A 174 5.29 -3.42 11.45
CA ALA A 174 4.77 -4.49 10.58
C ALA A 174 5.90 -5.34 9.97
N ASP A 175 7.01 -4.72 9.59
CA ASP A 175 8.18 -5.45 9.07
C ASP A 175 8.82 -6.29 10.17
N VAL A 176 8.91 -5.77 11.40
CA VAL A 176 9.41 -6.52 12.56
C VAL A 176 8.52 -7.73 12.84
N LEU A 177 7.20 -7.56 12.83
CA LEU A 177 6.24 -8.64 13.05
C LEU A 177 6.37 -9.74 11.97
N GLU A 178 6.44 -9.36 10.70
CA GLU A 178 6.63 -10.33 9.62
C GLU A 178 7.99 -11.04 9.73
N LYS A 179 9.08 -10.31 10.01
CA LYS A 179 10.40 -10.87 10.27
C LYS A 179 10.35 -11.90 11.41
N ASP A 180 9.69 -11.58 12.54
CA ASP A 180 9.57 -12.50 13.68
C ASP A 180 8.82 -13.78 13.29
N ASN A 181 7.74 -13.66 12.52
CA ASN A 181 6.98 -14.81 12.02
C ASN A 181 7.82 -15.67 11.07
N VAL A 182 8.51 -15.06 10.10
CA VAL A 182 9.39 -15.78 9.17
C VAL A 182 10.52 -16.50 9.92
N GLN A 183 11.15 -15.81 10.87
CA GLN A 183 12.22 -16.37 11.69
C GLN A 183 11.74 -17.59 12.48
N ALA A 184 10.59 -17.49 13.15
CA ALA A 184 10.03 -18.60 13.91
C ALA A 184 9.73 -19.80 13.01
N MET A 185 9.12 -19.58 11.83
CA MET A 185 8.83 -20.66 10.86
C MET A 185 10.11 -21.26 10.29
N ALA A 186 11.10 -20.45 9.94
CA ALA A 186 12.38 -20.92 9.41
C ALA A 186 13.14 -21.77 10.43
N CYS A 187 13.20 -21.33 11.69
CA CYS A 187 13.79 -22.10 12.79
C CYS A 187 13.08 -23.45 12.99
N ASN A 188 11.76 -23.50 12.95
CA ASN A 188 10.98 -24.74 13.04
C ASN A 188 11.26 -25.70 11.87
N LEU A 189 11.72 -25.17 10.73
CA LEU A 189 12.14 -25.96 9.57
C LEU A 189 13.64 -26.33 9.61
N GLY A 190 14.34 -26.01 10.70
CA GLY A 190 15.75 -26.29 10.89
C GLY A 190 16.71 -25.36 10.14
N LEU A 191 16.25 -24.19 9.71
CA LEU A 191 17.09 -23.19 9.06
C LEU A 191 17.79 -22.31 10.10
N GLU A 192 19.05 -21.97 9.84
CA GLU A 192 19.73 -20.85 10.50
C GLU A 192 19.22 -19.53 9.92
N VAL A 193 18.90 -18.56 10.77
CA VAL A 193 18.32 -17.29 10.35
C VAL A 193 19.20 -16.12 10.75
N GLU A 194 19.52 -15.26 9.78
CA GLU A 194 20.29 -14.03 9.97
C GLU A 194 19.40 -12.81 9.67
N PRO A 195 18.79 -12.15 10.68
CA PRO A 195 18.00 -10.94 10.46
C PRO A 195 18.91 -9.73 10.26
N HIS A 196 18.66 -8.96 9.20
CA HIS A 196 19.35 -7.73 8.85
C HIS A 196 18.35 -6.56 8.80
N GLY A 197 18.35 -5.77 9.85
CA GLY A 197 17.51 -4.57 9.96
C GLY A 197 18.19 -3.35 9.37
N THR A 198 17.46 -2.59 8.55
CA THR A 198 17.82 -1.22 8.19
C THR A 198 16.98 -0.23 9.00
N SER A 199 17.48 0.98 9.21
CA SER A 199 16.71 2.03 9.91
C SER A 199 15.65 2.66 9.01
N THR A 200 15.88 2.66 7.70
CA THR A 200 14.94 3.19 6.70
C THR A 200 14.90 2.29 5.46
N ARG A 201 14.00 2.61 4.53
CA ARG A 201 13.95 1.96 3.20
C ARG A 201 14.80 2.69 2.15
N ARG A 202 15.73 3.55 2.57
CA ARG A 202 16.57 4.29 1.64
C ARG A 202 17.59 3.38 0.99
N ALA A 203 17.89 3.69 -0.25
CA ALA A 203 18.82 2.90 -1.06
C ALA A 203 20.25 2.83 -0.47
N GLU A 204 20.69 3.90 0.22
CA GLU A 204 22.00 3.96 0.89
C GLU A 204 22.11 3.01 2.08
N ASP A 205 21.02 2.71 2.79
CA ASP A 205 21.04 1.81 3.95
C ASP A 205 21.05 0.33 3.55
N ILE A 206 20.68 0.04 2.31
CA ILE A 206 20.54 -1.34 1.81
C ILE A 206 21.88 -1.93 1.39
N ALA A 207 22.69 -1.18 0.66
CA ALA A 207 23.94 -1.70 0.09
C ALA A 207 24.92 -2.27 1.17
N PRO A 208 25.15 -1.60 2.32
CA PRO A 208 26.05 -2.11 3.35
C PRO A 208 25.61 -3.44 3.96
N VAL A 209 24.30 -3.76 3.94
CA VAL A 209 23.78 -5.04 4.44
C VAL A 209 24.37 -6.19 3.63
N PHE A 210 24.49 -6.02 2.31
CA PHE A 210 25.00 -7.08 1.44
C PHE A 210 26.45 -7.45 1.71
N ASP A 211 27.29 -6.53 2.17
CA ASP A 211 28.69 -6.81 2.51
C ASP A 211 28.83 -7.79 3.68
N ALA A 212 27.82 -7.89 4.54
CA ALA A 212 27.81 -8.73 5.72
C ALA A 212 27.08 -10.07 5.52
N LEU A 213 26.31 -10.23 4.43
CA LEU A 213 25.46 -11.43 4.22
C LEU A 213 26.29 -12.71 4.03
N LYS A 214 25.93 -13.76 4.80
CA LYS A 214 26.49 -15.13 4.67
C LYS A 214 25.36 -16.15 4.61
N ALA A 215 24.44 -15.98 3.69
CA ALA A 215 23.21 -16.78 3.58
C ALA A 215 23.13 -17.51 2.24
N ASP A 216 22.28 -18.52 2.17
CA ASP A 216 22.00 -19.29 0.95
C ASP A 216 20.82 -18.70 0.18
N ALA A 217 19.99 -17.87 0.83
CA ALA A 217 18.90 -17.11 0.22
C ALA A 217 18.55 -15.87 1.05
N LEU A 218 17.89 -14.90 0.41
CA LEU A 218 17.42 -13.65 1.02
C LEU A 218 15.90 -13.56 0.96
N TYR A 219 15.27 -13.42 2.12
CA TYR A 219 13.87 -13.08 2.28
C TYR A 219 13.75 -11.56 2.48
N VAL A 220 13.01 -10.88 1.61
CA VAL A 220 12.82 -9.43 1.68
C VAL A 220 11.44 -9.11 2.21
N VAL A 221 11.39 -8.45 3.37
CA VAL A 221 10.16 -7.96 3.99
C VAL A 221 9.87 -6.56 3.48
N GLY A 222 8.65 -6.34 2.92
CA GLY A 222 8.28 -5.04 2.37
C GLY A 222 9.21 -4.58 1.23
N ASN A 223 9.61 -3.31 1.25
CA ASN A 223 10.64 -2.73 0.36
C ASN A 223 10.33 -2.73 -1.14
N ALA A 224 9.07 -2.68 -1.53
CA ALA A 224 8.68 -2.69 -2.95
C ALA A 224 9.39 -1.60 -3.79
N ALA A 225 9.61 -0.41 -3.20
CA ALA A 225 10.27 0.71 -3.89
C ALA A 225 11.74 0.44 -4.26
N ASN A 226 12.44 -0.41 -3.50
CA ASN A 226 13.83 -0.77 -3.73
C ASN A 226 14.01 -2.19 -4.27
N GLY A 227 12.92 -2.87 -4.62
CA GLY A 227 12.94 -4.26 -5.04
C GLY A 227 13.94 -4.54 -6.16
N ALA A 228 13.97 -3.71 -7.21
CA ALA A 228 14.90 -3.81 -8.33
C ALA A 228 16.38 -3.74 -7.88
N ARG A 229 16.70 -2.79 -6.99
CA ARG A 229 18.07 -2.62 -6.47
C ARG A 229 18.48 -3.80 -5.59
N ILE A 230 17.61 -4.23 -4.68
CA ILE A 230 17.87 -5.40 -3.82
C ILE A 230 18.08 -6.64 -4.69
N ALA A 231 17.22 -6.86 -5.68
CA ALA A 231 17.32 -7.98 -6.61
C ALA A 231 18.66 -7.98 -7.39
N ALA A 232 19.08 -6.82 -7.90
CA ALA A 232 20.35 -6.68 -8.62
C ALA A 232 21.57 -6.95 -7.71
N LEU A 233 21.58 -6.42 -6.48
CA LEU A 233 22.65 -6.67 -5.51
C LEU A 233 22.72 -8.15 -5.15
N ALA A 234 21.58 -8.79 -4.88
CA ALA A 234 21.50 -10.21 -4.56
C ALA A 234 21.95 -11.09 -5.71
N LEU A 235 21.54 -10.78 -6.95
CA LEU A 235 21.97 -11.54 -8.14
C LEU A 235 23.49 -11.46 -8.35
N ASN A 236 24.10 -10.30 -8.14
CA ASN A 236 25.57 -10.14 -8.21
C ASN A 236 26.29 -11.02 -7.19
N MET A 237 25.68 -11.30 -6.05
CA MET A 237 26.19 -12.22 -5.02
C MET A 237 25.76 -13.67 -5.23
N ARG A 238 25.05 -13.97 -6.31
CA ARG A 238 24.42 -15.28 -6.57
C ARG A 238 23.49 -15.71 -5.44
N LEU A 239 22.77 -14.77 -4.84
CA LEU A 239 21.88 -15.01 -3.71
C LEU A 239 20.42 -15.07 -4.19
N PRO A 240 19.76 -16.24 -4.13
CA PRO A 240 18.33 -16.38 -4.42
C PRO A 240 17.49 -15.48 -3.54
N THR A 241 16.46 -14.85 -4.10
CA THR A 241 15.62 -13.87 -3.40
C THR A 241 14.15 -14.21 -3.46
N THR A 242 13.42 -13.89 -2.38
CA THR A 242 11.96 -13.85 -2.42
C THR A 242 11.45 -12.47 -1.98
N PHE A 243 10.40 -12.01 -2.69
CA PHE A 243 9.76 -10.71 -2.48
C PHE A 243 8.25 -10.89 -2.27
N GLU A 244 7.60 -9.84 -1.76
CA GLU A 244 6.15 -9.76 -1.72
C GLU A 244 5.56 -9.33 -3.08
N HIS A 245 6.29 -8.52 -3.87
CA HIS A 245 5.79 -7.90 -5.09
C HIS A 245 6.54 -8.36 -6.34
N VAL A 246 5.77 -8.59 -7.40
CA VAL A 246 6.27 -9.04 -8.70
C VAL A 246 7.23 -8.05 -9.37
N SER A 247 7.16 -6.76 -9.06
CA SER A 247 8.04 -5.75 -9.67
C SER A 247 9.54 -6.08 -9.54
N ALA A 248 9.97 -6.51 -8.35
CA ALA A 248 11.36 -6.91 -8.13
C ALA A 248 11.78 -8.13 -8.94
N VAL A 249 10.83 -9.04 -9.19
CA VAL A 249 11.07 -10.27 -9.97
C VAL A 249 11.22 -9.97 -11.46
N ARG A 250 10.46 -8.99 -11.98
CA ARG A 250 10.58 -8.53 -13.37
C ARG A 250 11.96 -7.95 -13.68
N ASP A 251 12.62 -7.36 -12.68
CA ASP A 251 13.95 -6.81 -12.84
C ASP A 251 15.05 -7.88 -12.74
N ALA A 252 15.22 -8.51 -11.57
CA ALA A 252 16.26 -9.50 -11.34
C ALA A 252 15.98 -10.43 -10.14
N GLY A 253 14.85 -10.27 -9.44
CA GLY A 253 14.47 -11.14 -8.32
C GLY A 253 14.15 -12.55 -8.80
N LEU A 254 14.37 -13.56 -7.94
CA LEU A 254 14.08 -14.94 -8.30
C LEU A 254 12.57 -15.22 -8.28
N MET A 255 11.90 -14.86 -7.18
CA MET A 255 10.49 -15.11 -7.04
C MET A 255 9.78 -14.06 -6.19
N SER A 256 8.48 -13.94 -6.37
CA SER A 256 7.60 -13.24 -5.43
C SER A 256 6.32 -14.03 -5.19
N TYR A 257 5.76 -13.86 -4.00
CA TYR A 257 4.42 -14.33 -3.68
C TYR A 257 3.75 -13.32 -2.75
N GLY A 258 2.66 -12.73 -3.22
CA GLY A 258 1.95 -11.69 -2.47
C GLY A 258 0.68 -11.23 -3.17
N PRO A 259 -0.10 -10.32 -2.55
CA PRO A 259 -1.34 -9.83 -3.12
C PRO A 259 -1.11 -8.93 -4.34
N ASP A 260 -2.10 -8.88 -5.23
CA ASP A 260 -2.11 -7.94 -6.34
C ASP A 260 -2.38 -6.51 -5.85
N LEU A 261 -1.32 -5.69 -5.74
CA LEU A 261 -1.45 -4.31 -5.29
C LEU A 261 -2.28 -3.45 -6.23
N THR A 262 -2.26 -3.71 -7.54
CA THR A 262 -3.10 -2.98 -8.49
C THR A 262 -4.58 -3.21 -8.16
N ALA A 263 -4.95 -4.46 -7.87
CA ALA A 263 -6.31 -4.80 -7.44
C ALA A 263 -6.65 -4.18 -6.08
N LEU A 264 -5.72 -4.14 -5.12
CA LEU A 264 -5.94 -3.50 -3.82
C LEU A 264 -6.14 -1.99 -3.96
N PHE A 265 -5.35 -1.29 -4.78
CA PHE A 265 -5.54 0.14 -5.04
C PHE A 265 -6.90 0.42 -5.72
N ARG A 266 -7.31 -0.40 -6.69
CA ARG A 266 -8.66 -0.32 -7.26
C ARG A 266 -9.73 -0.52 -6.18
N ARG A 267 -9.56 -1.52 -5.31
CA ARG A 267 -10.51 -1.79 -4.23
C ARG A 267 -10.55 -0.68 -3.19
N ALA A 268 -9.43 -0.02 -2.89
CA ALA A 268 -9.39 1.16 -2.02
C ALA A 268 -10.27 2.31 -2.54
N ALA A 269 -10.35 2.49 -3.86
CA ALA A 269 -11.24 3.47 -4.47
C ALA A 269 -12.73 3.18 -4.18
N ASP A 270 -13.14 1.91 -4.07
CA ASP A 270 -14.52 1.56 -3.67
C ASP A 270 -14.82 1.99 -2.23
N PHE A 271 -13.84 1.93 -1.33
CA PHE A 271 -13.97 2.44 0.04
C PHE A 271 -14.11 3.96 0.05
N VAL A 272 -13.29 4.65 -0.74
CA VAL A 272 -13.37 6.10 -0.90
C VAL A 272 -14.74 6.51 -1.44
N ASP A 273 -15.28 5.83 -2.46
CA ASP A 273 -16.62 6.06 -2.98
C ASP A 273 -17.70 5.93 -1.91
N LYS A 274 -17.69 4.82 -1.14
CA LYS A 274 -18.63 4.59 -0.04
C LYS A 274 -18.59 5.73 0.99
N ILE A 275 -17.39 6.18 1.36
CA ILE A 275 -17.19 7.26 2.33
C ILE A 275 -17.69 8.60 1.78
N LEU A 276 -17.36 8.92 0.53
CA LEU A 276 -17.85 10.13 -0.13
C LEU A 276 -19.37 10.16 -0.28
N ARG A 277 -20.02 8.99 -0.31
CA ARG A 277 -21.50 8.83 -0.28
C ARG A 277 -22.08 8.78 1.13
N GLY A 278 -21.27 8.95 2.18
CA GLY A 278 -21.71 9.10 3.56
C GLY A 278 -21.55 7.88 4.46
N ALA A 279 -20.90 6.79 3.99
CA ALA A 279 -20.57 5.66 4.85
C ALA A 279 -19.53 6.05 5.90
N LYS A 280 -19.65 5.53 7.11
CA LYS A 280 -18.70 5.78 8.18
C LYS A 280 -17.56 4.77 8.11
N PRO A 281 -16.29 5.22 8.13
CA PRO A 281 -15.14 4.31 8.01
C PRO A 281 -15.12 3.22 9.08
N GLY A 282 -15.43 3.54 10.33
CA GLY A 282 -15.44 2.56 11.43
C GLY A 282 -16.49 1.46 11.31
N GLU A 283 -17.48 1.61 10.44
CA GLU A 283 -18.52 0.61 10.13
C GLU A 283 -18.20 -0.23 8.88
N LEU A 284 -17.17 0.16 8.11
CA LEU A 284 -16.71 -0.56 6.94
C LEU A 284 -15.63 -1.57 7.36
N PRO A 285 -15.85 -2.88 7.19
CA PRO A 285 -14.85 -3.89 7.52
C PRO A 285 -13.56 -3.70 6.72
N ILE A 286 -12.42 -4.03 7.34
CA ILE A 286 -11.15 -4.20 6.62
C ILE A 286 -11.28 -5.46 5.76
N GLU A 287 -11.07 -5.32 4.47
CA GLU A 287 -11.10 -6.47 3.56
C GLU A 287 -9.70 -7.08 3.42
N GLN A 288 -9.67 -8.37 3.18
CA GLN A 288 -8.46 -9.14 2.93
C GLN A 288 -8.37 -9.49 1.44
N PRO A 289 -7.16 -9.66 0.86
CA PRO A 289 -7.01 -10.09 -0.51
C PRO A 289 -7.55 -11.52 -0.67
N THR A 290 -8.22 -11.76 -1.79
CA THR A 290 -8.70 -13.10 -2.16
C THR A 290 -7.81 -13.77 -3.20
N LYS A 291 -6.87 -13.00 -3.76
CA LYS A 291 -5.93 -13.47 -4.79
C LYS A 291 -4.51 -13.09 -4.40
N PHE A 292 -3.63 -14.09 -4.44
CA PHE A 292 -2.19 -13.96 -4.34
C PHE A 292 -1.56 -14.40 -5.64
N ASN A 293 -0.53 -13.70 -6.08
CA ASN A 293 0.17 -13.98 -7.33
C ASN A 293 1.56 -14.54 -7.02
N LEU A 294 1.88 -15.67 -7.65
CA LEU A 294 3.21 -16.24 -7.70
C LEU A 294 3.88 -15.80 -9.01
N ALA A 295 5.03 -15.15 -8.91
CA ALA A 295 5.88 -14.86 -10.06
C ALA A 295 7.25 -15.48 -9.90
N ILE A 296 7.81 -16.02 -11.00
CA ILE A 296 9.12 -16.68 -11.04
C ILE A 296 9.88 -16.15 -12.25
N ASN A 297 11.17 -15.81 -12.06
CA ASN A 297 12.06 -15.37 -13.13
C ASN A 297 13.03 -16.49 -13.50
N LEU A 298 12.81 -17.07 -14.69
CA LEU A 298 13.65 -18.16 -15.21
C LEU A 298 15.05 -17.71 -15.57
N LYS A 299 15.23 -16.48 -16.09
CA LYS A 299 16.58 -15.93 -16.36
C LYS A 299 17.41 -15.83 -15.08
N THR A 300 16.77 -15.37 -14.01
CA THR A 300 17.40 -15.30 -12.69
C THR A 300 17.69 -16.70 -12.13
N ALA A 301 16.76 -17.62 -12.26
CA ALA A 301 16.97 -19.01 -11.84
C ALA A 301 18.16 -19.64 -12.59
N GLU A 302 18.24 -19.48 -13.91
CA GLU A 302 19.35 -19.96 -14.74
C GLU A 302 20.68 -19.33 -14.31
N ALA A 303 20.73 -18.00 -14.13
CA ALA A 303 21.92 -17.27 -13.69
C ALA A 303 22.42 -17.74 -12.31
N LEU A 304 21.49 -18.18 -11.45
CA LEU A 304 21.80 -18.76 -10.13
C LEU A 304 22.13 -20.25 -10.18
N GLY A 305 21.96 -20.92 -11.33
CA GLY A 305 22.16 -22.37 -11.48
C GLY A 305 21.05 -23.19 -10.80
N LEU A 306 19.84 -22.62 -10.66
CA LEU A 306 18.70 -23.26 -10.04
C LEU A 306 17.78 -23.89 -11.10
N SER A 307 17.27 -25.07 -10.82
CA SER A 307 16.23 -25.73 -11.62
C SER A 307 14.87 -25.44 -11.00
N VAL A 308 13.98 -24.85 -11.76
CA VAL A 308 12.61 -24.56 -11.30
C VAL A 308 11.75 -25.82 -11.49
N PRO A 309 11.15 -26.36 -10.40
CA PRO A 309 10.26 -27.51 -10.49
C PRO A 309 9.06 -27.25 -11.43
N PRO A 310 8.67 -28.19 -12.31
CA PRO A 310 7.53 -28.03 -13.21
C PRO A 310 6.22 -27.70 -12.49
N GLU A 311 6.04 -28.21 -11.27
CA GLU A 311 4.89 -27.99 -10.42
C GLU A 311 4.73 -26.48 -10.08
N LEU A 312 5.86 -25.80 -9.82
CA LEU A 312 5.87 -24.36 -9.53
C LEU A 312 5.53 -23.54 -10.77
N LEU A 313 6.01 -23.95 -11.95
CA LEU A 313 5.65 -23.29 -13.22
C LEU A 313 4.18 -23.44 -13.55
N THR A 314 3.55 -24.57 -13.18
CA THR A 314 2.12 -24.80 -13.42
C THR A 314 1.24 -23.88 -12.57
N ILE A 315 1.66 -23.54 -11.36
CA ILE A 315 0.89 -22.68 -10.43
C ILE A 315 1.32 -21.22 -10.45
N ALA A 316 2.38 -20.87 -11.18
CA ALA A 316 2.84 -19.48 -11.30
C ALA A 316 1.83 -18.66 -12.13
N ASP A 317 1.44 -17.50 -11.60
CA ASP A 317 0.61 -16.52 -12.34
C ASP A 317 1.43 -15.77 -13.39
N GLU A 318 2.75 -15.62 -13.15
CA GLU A 318 3.67 -14.94 -14.09
C GLU A 318 5.02 -15.67 -14.10
N VAL A 319 5.48 -16.02 -15.31
CA VAL A 319 6.80 -16.58 -15.56
C VAL A 319 7.56 -15.62 -16.47
N ILE A 320 8.74 -15.14 -16.00
CA ILE A 320 9.59 -14.20 -16.74
C ILE A 320 10.70 -14.99 -17.41
N GLU A 321 10.72 -14.94 -18.75
CA GLU A 321 11.65 -15.62 -19.64
C GLU A 321 12.67 -14.67 -20.26
#